data_5e002a3f58d9bffad3648721f1478929
#
_entry.id   5e002a3f58d9bffad3648721f1478929
#
_cell.length_a   1.000
_cell.length_b   1.000
_cell.length_c   1.000
_cell.angle_alpha   90.00
_cell.angle_beta   90.00
_cell.angle_gamma   90.00
#
_symmetry.space_group_name_H-M   'P 1'
#
loop_
_entity.id
_entity.type
_entity.pdbx_description
1 polymer ?
#
loop_
_entity_poly.entity_id
_entity_poly.type
_entity_poly.pdbx_seq_one_letter_code
_entity_poly.pdbx_strand_id
1 'polypeptide(L)'
;TGTAPAVEKDDAFLRKLNAGEKVIAIELDSPRVADLRGYLDGARRLQAAGADLLTIADCPIAQARMDSSLVACRVHRELGMCALPHMTCRDRNLNATKALLLGLYAEGVREVLAITGDPIPTAERDEVKNVYQFNSRKLAQYIVSLAGEGREMPSVMTVLGALNLNARNFDVELRRAVEKLETGMWGFLTQPVLSAQAVENLKKTRETLGERAKILAGILPVVSQRNAIFMENEVNGIHVDDAIIQRFEGLD
;
A
#
# COMPACT_ATOMS: atom_id res chain seq x y z
N THR A 1 28.64 0.07 -9.18
CA THR A 1 28.15 -0.97 -8.27
C THR A 1 28.01 -0.34 -6.88
N GLY A 2 26.97 0.49 -6.71
CA GLY A 2 26.61 1.04 -5.41
C GLY A 2 25.83 -0.02 -4.63
N THR A 3 26.36 -0.45 -3.50
CA THR A 3 25.61 -1.19 -2.48
C THR A 3 24.45 -0.31 -2.02
N ALA A 4 23.23 -0.83 -2.08
CA ALA A 4 22.07 -0.15 -1.51
C ALA A 4 22.38 0.21 -0.04
N PRO A 5 22.07 1.44 0.41
CA PRO A 5 22.31 1.84 1.79
C PRO A 5 21.52 0.89 2.73
N ALA A 6 22.15 0.52 3.83
CA ALA A 6 21.56 -0.40 4.79
C ALA A 6 20.27 0.20 5.37
N VAL A 7 19.18 -0.57 5.31
CA VAL A 7 17.94 -0.26 6.01
C VAL A 7 18.22 -0.31 7.51
N GLU A 8 17.81 0.70 8.26
CA GLU A 8 17.90 0.68 9.73
C GLU A 8 17.21 -0.58 10.28
N LYS A 9 17.95 -1.35 11.08
CA LYS A 9 17.65 -2.77 11.42
C LYS A 9 16.51 -2.97 12.42
N ASP A 10 15.77 -1.93 12.80
CA ASP A 10 14.91 -2.02 14.00
C ASP A 10 13.40 -2.14 13.74
N ASP A 11 12.99 -2.31 12.48
CA ASP A 11 11.60 -2.51 12.15
C ASP A 11 11.17 -3.98 12.36
N ALA A 12 10.26 -4.20 13.31
CA ALA A 12 9.76 -5.53 13.64
C ALA A 12 9.05 -6.21 12.44
N PHE A 13 8.36 -5.43 11.61
CA PHE A 13 7.72 -5.92 10.40
C PHE A 13 8.75 -6.43 9.38
N LEU A 14 9.78 -5.63 9.07
CA LEU A 14 10.84 -6.03 8.15
C LEU A 14 11.65 -7.22 8.66
N ARG A 15 11.92 -7.26 9.98
CA ARG A 15 12.60 -8.42 10.60
C ARG A 15 11.83 -9.71 10.38
N LYS A 16 10.53 -9.73 10.66
CA LYS A 16 9.65 -10.89 10.44
C LYS A 16 9.66 -11.32 8.98
N LEU A 17 9.45 -10.38 8.05
CA LEU A 17 9.46 -10.69 6.63
C LEU A 17 10.79 -11.26 6.13
N ASN A 18 11.91 -10.70 6.61
CA ASN A 18 13.26 -11.21 6.25
C ASN A 18 13.56 -12.57 6.87
N ALA A 19 13.00 -12.85 8.03
CA ALA A 19 13.09 -14.17 8.68
C ALA A 19 12.16 -15.22 8.03
N GLY A 20 11.34 -14.84 7.07
CA GLY A 20 10.33 -15.71 6.45
C GLY A 20 9.14 -16.01 7.35
N GLU A 21 8.95 -15.21 8.40
CA GLU A 21 7.82 -15.34 9.30
C GLU A 21 6.54 -14.77 8.66
N LYS A 22 5.39 -15.28 9.12
CA LYS A 22 4.09 -14.76 8.72
C LYS A 22 3.90 -13.35 9.27
N VAL A 23 3.50 -12.43 8.40
CA VAL A 23 3.16 -11.04 8.72
C VAL A 23 1.69 -10.78 8.40
N ILE A 24 1.02 -10.04 9.28
CA ILE A 24 -0.36 -9.61 9.13
C ILE A 24 -0.36 -8.09 9.00
N ALA A 25 -0.59 -7.60 7.77
CA ALA A 25 -0.83 -6.20 7.48
C ALA A 25 -2.34 -5.97 7.36
N ILE A 26 -2.86 -4.95 8.04
CA ILE A 26 -4.29 -4.63 7.99
C ILE A 26 -4.48 -3.22 7.44
N GLU A 27 -5.31 -3.08 6.40
CA GLU A 27 -5.71 -1.78 5.90
C GLU A 27 -6.81 -1.20 6.78
N LEU A 28 -6.58 0.01 7.27
CA LEU A 28 -7.53 0.78 8.05
C LEU A 28 -7.61 2.19 7.47
N ASP A 29 -8.72 2.50 6.85
CA ASP A 29 -8.97 3.79 6.21
C ASP A 29 -8.93 4.96 7.20
N SER A 30 -8.22 6.03 6.85
CA SER A 30 -8.20 7.26 7.64
C SER A 30 -9.58 7.89 7.74
N PRO A 31 -9.90 8.60 8.86
CA PRO A 31 -11.22 9.18 9.06
C PRO A 31 -11.49 10.35 8.11
N ARG A 32 -12.77 10.63 7.88
CA ARG A 32 -13.24 11.81 7.12
C ARG A 32 -13.46 13.03 8.01
N VAL A 33 -13.25 12.89 9.31
CA VAL A 33 -13.45 13.94 10.33
C VAL A 33 -12.16 14.16 11.09
N ALA A 34 -12.02 15.31 11.75
CA ALA A 34 -10.81 15.67 12.49
C ALA A 34 -10.62 14.94 13.83
N ASP A 35 -11.41 13.91 14.12
CA ASP A 35 -11.32 13.10 15.35
C ASP A 35 -10.66 11.74 15.06
N LEU A 36 -9.51 11.50 15.67
CA LEU A 36 -8.72 10.27 15.55
C LEU A 36 -8.98 9.24 16.67
N ARG A 37 -9.76 9.58 17.72
CA ARG A 37 -9.92 8.69 18.88
C ARG A 37 -10.42 7.30 18.50
N GLY A 38 -11.51 7.23 17.75
CA GLY A 38 -12.08 5.96 17.30
C GLY A 38 -11.13 5.17 16.38
N TYR A 39 -10.37 5.88 15.54
CA TYR A 39 -9.35 5.28 14.69
C TYR A 39 -8.23 4.62 15.51
N LEU A 40 -7.67 5.36 16.47
CA LEU A 40 -6.59 4.87 17.34
C LEU A 40 -7.05 3.73 18.24
N ASP A 41 -8.29 3.76 18.72
CA ASP A 41 -8.86 2.64 19.46
C ASP A 41 -9.02 1.39 18.57
N GLY A 42 -9.45 1.55 17.33
CA GLY A 42 -9.45 0.48 16.33
C GLY A 42 -8.04 -0.08 16.09
N ALA A 43 -7.07 0.79 15.89
CA ALA A 43 -5.67 0.42 15.68
C ALA A 43 -5.09 -0.38 16.88
N ARG A 44 -5.36 0.05 18.13
CA ARG A 44 -4.95 -0.71 19.34
C ARG A 44 -5.57 -2.10 19.40
N ARG A 45 -6.83 -2.22 19.04
CA ARG A 45 -7.53 -3.52 19.00
C ARG A 45 -6.94 -4.44 17.94
N LEU A 46 -6.60 -3.92 16.77
CA LEU A 46 -5.94 -4.69 15.70
C LEU A 46 -4.54 -5.14 16.11
N GLN A 47 -3.76 -4.25 16.73
CA GLN A 47 -2.44 -4.58 17.29
C GLN A 47 -2.55 -5.70 18.35
N ALA A 48 -3.48 -5.57 19.27
CA ALA A 48 -3.73 -6.60 20.31
C ALA A 48 -4.20 -7.94 19.70
N ALA A 49 -4.85 -7.91 18.53
CA ALA A 49 -5.26 -9.10 17.79
C ALA A 49 -4.13 -9.71 16.95
N GLY A 50 -2.92 -9.11 16.95
CA GLY A 50 -1.76 -9.65 16.28
C GLY A 50 -1.44 -9.04 14.91
N ALA A 51 -2.00 -7.87 14.57
CA ALA A 51 -1.56 -7.12 13.39
C ALA A 51 -0.15 -6.60 13.59
N ASP A 52 0.72 -6.83 12.62
CA ASP A 52 2.13 -6.40 12.62
C ASP A 52 2.29 -4.99 12.04
N LEU A 53 1.40 -4.62 11.12
CA LEU A 53 1.46 -3.40 10.34
C LEU A 53 0.05 -2.88 10.06
N LEU A 54 -0.14 -1.55 10.13
CA LEU A 54 -1.32 -0.90 9.53
C LEU A 54 -0.95 -0.28 8.19
N THR A 55 -1.71 -0.55 7.14
CA THR A 55 -1.65 0.20 5.89
C THR A 55 -2.78 1.23 5.85
N ILE A 56 -2.49 2.43 5.37
CA ILE A 56 -3.40 3.57 5.48
C ILE A 56 -3.56 4.21 4.11
N ALA A 57 -4.75 4.09 3.52
CA ALA A 57 -5.02 4.57 2.17
C ALA A 57 -4.96 6.10 2.09
N ASP A 58 -4.39 6.62 0.98
CA ASP A 58 -4.29 8.06 0.68
C ASP A 58 -5.45 8.50 -0.22
N CYS A 59 -6.50 9.02 0.40
CA CYS A 59 -7.69 9.51 -0.29
C CYS A 59 -8.23 8.51 -1.35
N PRO A 60 -8.63 7.28 -0.93
CA PRO A 60 -9.10 6.26 -1.85
C PRO A 60 -10.30 6.76 -2.67
N ILE A 61 -10.41 6.28 -3.92
CA ILE A 61 -11.39 6.73 -4.91
C ILE A 61 -11.42 8.27 -5.11
N ALA A 62 -10.28 8.91 -4.89
CA ALA A 62 -10.08 10.36 -4.96
C ALA A 62 -10.95 11.21 -4.00
N GLN A 63 -11.48 10.61 -2.94
CA GLN A 63 -12.25 11.32 -1.92
C GLN A 63 -11.38 11.73 -0.74
N ALA A 64 -11.46 13.02 -0.38
CA ALA A 64 -10.66 13.58 0.70
C ALA A 64 -10.94 12.89 2.04
N ARG A 65 -9.86 12.50 2.71
CA ARG A 65 -9.81 11.98 4.07
C ARG A 65 -8.66 12.64 4.82
N MET A 66 -8.54 12.37 6.11
CA MET A 66 -7.35 12.77 6.86
C MET A 66 -6.10 12.19 6.20
N ASP A 67 -5.04 13.01 6.06
CA ASP A 67 -3.81 12.61 5.39
C ASP A 67 -3.22 11.32 5.99
N SER A 68 -2.98 10.33 5.14
CA SER A 68 -2.50 9.01 5.53
C SER A 68 -1.17 9.06 6.27
N SER A 69 -0.30 10.00 5.90
CA SER A 69 1.02 10.17 6.52
C SER A 69 0.93 10.75 7.91
N LEU A 70 0.03 11.73 8.14
CA LEU A 70 -0.21 12.26 9.49
C LEU A 70 -0.81 11.18 10.41
N VAL A 71 -1.72 10.38 9.89
CA VAL A 71 -2.29 9.25 10.65
C VAL A 71 -1.22 8.21 10.96
N ALA A 72 -0.34 7.89 9.99
CA ALA A 72 0.78 6.97 10.20
C ALA A 72 1.74 7.44 11.30
N CYS A 73 2.10 8.73 11.32
CA CYS A 73 2.91 9.32 12.38
C CYS A 73 2.24 9.19 13.75
N ARG A 74 0.92 9.39 13.83
CA ARG A 74 0.16 9.24 15.08
C ARG A 74 0.11 7.79 15.56
N VAL A 75 -0.14 6.84 14.66
CA VAL A 75 -0.12 5.40 14.97
C VAL A 75 1.25 4.98 15.47
N HIS A 76 2.31 5.35 14.76
CA HIS A 76 3.68 5.03 15.14
C HIS A 76 4.03 5.61 16.53
N ARG A 77 3.76 6.90 16.75
CA ARG A 77 4.09 7.60 17.99
C ARG A 77 3.32 7.11 19.21
N GLU A 78 2.02 6.85 19.06
CA GLU A 78 1.16 6.50 20.21
C GLU A 78 1.10 5.00 20.50
N LEU A 79 1.31 4.16 19.50
CA LEU A 79 1.16 2.71 19.63
C LEU A 79 2.48 1.95 19.47
N GLY A 80 3.55 2.60 18.99
CA GLY A 80 4.78 1.92 18.60
C GLY A 80 4.58 0.90 17.48
N MET A 81 3.47 1.00 16.75
CA MET A 81 3.11 0.08 15.67
C MET A 81 3.68 0.57 14.35
N CYS A 82 4.17 -0.37 13.53
CA CYS A 82 4.56 -0.06 12.16
C CYS A 82 3.35 0.43 11.36
N ALA A 83 3.53 1.50 10.60
CA ALA A 83 2.48 2.10 9.79
C ALA A 83 3.00 2.40 8.39
N LEU A 84 2.27 1.92 7.38
CA LEU A 84 2.57 2.07 5.96
C LEU A 84 1.56 3.05 5.34
N PRO A 85 1.86 4.36 5.30
CA PRO A 85 1.01 5.28 4.57
C PRO A 85 1.12 5.01 3.07
N HIS A 86 -0.03 5.01 2.38
CA HIS A 86 -0.04 5.10 0.94
C HIS A 86 0.33 6.53 0.53
N MET A 87 1.08 6.67 -0.54
CA MET A 87 1.46 7.94 -1.12
C MET A 87 1.10 7.96 -2.60
N THR A 88 0.04 8.70 -2.93
CA THR A 88 -0.41 8.87 -4.32
C THR A 88 0.38 9.98 -5.02
N CYS A 89 0.52 9.84 -6.35
CA CYS A 89 1.09 10.89 -7.19
C CYS A 89 0.04 11.95 -7.59
N ARG A 90 -1.22 11.76 -7.23
CA ARG A 90 -2.34 12.56 -7.71
C ARG A 90 -2.32 14.00 -7.22
N ASP A 91 -2.12 14.20 -5.92
CA ASP A 91 -2.45 15.47 -5.26
C ASP A 91 -1.22 16.30 -4.87
N ARG A 92 0.01 15.77 -5.03
CA ARG A 92 1.24 16.42 -4.55
C ARG A 92 2.24 16.66 -5.68
N ASN A 93 2.82 17.86 -5.69
CA ASN A 93 3.99 18.16 -6.51
C ASN A 93 5.28 17.71 -5.80
N LEU A 94 6.42 17.88 -6.46
CA LEU A 94 7.74 17.47 -5.95
C LEU A 94 8.05 18.08 -4.57
N ASN A 95 7.80 19.37 -4.38
CA ASN A 95 8.11 20.04 -3.11
C ASN A 95 7.24 19.51 -1.97
N ALA A 96 5.93 19.35 -2.19
CA ALA A 96 5.01 18.78 -1.21
C ALA A 96 5.37 17.33 -0.89
N THR A 97 5.74 16.55 -1.91
CA THR A 97 6.20 15.16 -1.74
C THR A 97 7.48 15.10 -0.90
N LYS A 98 8.48 15.93 -1.20
CA LYS A 98 9.75 15.97 -0.44
C LYS A 98 9.52 16.37 1.01
N ALA A 99 8.76 17.44 1.24
CA ALA A 99 8.46 17.92 2.58
C ALA A 99 7.77 16.84 3.42
N LEU A 100 6.81 16.11 2.84
CA LEU A 100 6.10 15.03 3.51
C LEU A 100 7.02 13.85 3.85
N LEU A 101 7.87 13.42 2.92
CA LEU A 101 8.84 12.34 3.13
C LEU A 101 9.83 12.67 4.26
N LEU A 102 10.34 13.89 4.30
CA LEU A 102 11.22 14.35 5.39
C LEU A 102 10.49 14.33 6.74
N GLY A 103 9.22 14.75 6.76
CA GLY A 103 8.38 14.69 7.96
C GLY A 103 8.14 13.27 8.44
N LEU A 104 7.76 12.36 7.54
CA LEU A 104 7.60 10.93 7.84
C LEU A 104 8.88 10.34 8.43
N TYR A 105 10.02 10.61 7.78
CA TYR A 105 11.31 10.12 8.25
C TYR A 105 11.67 10.65 9.65
N ALA A 106 11.46 11.94 9.89
CA ALA A 106 11.71 12.56 11.20
C ALA A 106 10.83 11.99 12.32
N GLU A 107 9.58 11.61 11.99
CA GLU A 107 8.63 10.99 12.91
C GLU A 107 8.84 9.47 13.12
N GLY A 108 9.84 8.87 12.48
CA GLY A 108 10.15 7.45 12.63
C GLY A 108 9.40 6.51 11.68
N VAL A 109 8.56 7.01 10.79
CA VAL A 109 7.90 6.19 9.77
C VAL A 109 8.91 5.90 8.66
N ARG A 110 9.13 4.62 8.38
CA ARG A 110 10.17 4.14 7.44
C ARG A 110 9.64 3.46 6.20
N GLU A 111 8.34 3.15 6.15
CA GLU A 111 7.66 2.46 5.07
C GLU A 111 6.71 3.40 4.34
N VAL A 112 6.63 3.27 3.02
CA VAL A 112 5.62 3.93 2.19
C VAL A 112 5.16 3.02 1.06
N LEU A 113 3.87 3.08 0.72
CA LEU A 113 3.34 2.46 -0.49
C LEU A 113 3.26 3.51 -1.59
N ALA A 114 4.14 3.42 -2.58
CA ALA A 114 4.16 4.36 -3.71
C ALA A 114 3.19 3.89 -4.80
N ILE A 115 2.12 4.64 -5.00
CA ILE A 115 1.06 4.35 -5.98
C ILE A 115 0.76 5.56 -6.85
N THR A 116 0.19 5.32 -8.02
CA THR A 116 -0.20 6.42 -8.93
C THR A 116 -1.39 7.19 -8.37
N GLY A 117 -2.34 6.49 -7.75
CA GLY A 117 -3.60 7.03 -7.24
C GLY A 117 -4.74 6.92 -8.25
N ASP A 118 -5.96 6.85 -7.74
CA ASP A 118 -7.17 6.80 -8.54
C ASP A 118 -7.41 8.11 -9.29
N PRO A 119 -8.00 8.07 -10.49
CA PRO A 119 -8.37 9.28 -11.21
C PRO A 119 -9.49 10.02 -10.46
N ILE A 120 -9.47 11.35 -10.54
CA ILE A 120 -10.53 12.20 -10.00
C ILE A 120 -11.83 11.90 -10.76
N PRO A 121 -12.96 11.64 -10.05
CA PRO A 121 -14.25 11.45 -10.67
C PRO A 121 -14.62 12.63 -11.58
N THR A 122 -15.28 12.35 -12.70
CA THR A 122 -15.58 13.39 -13.70
C THR A 122 -16.41 14.54 -13.12
N ALA A 123 -17.32 14.23 -12.20
CA ALA A 123 -18.19 15.25 -11.56
C ALA A 123 -17.41 16.22 -10.65
N GLU A 124 -16.21 15.84 -10.17
CA GLU A 124 -15.42 16.64 -9.23
C GLU A 124 -14.26 17.39 -9.90
N ARG A 125 -14.05 17.20 -11.21
CA ARG A 125 -12.88 17.74 -11.93
C ARG A 125 -12.84 19.26 -12.03
N ASP A 126 -13.95 19.94 -11.82
CA ASP A 126 -13.98 21.40 -11.84
C ASP A 126 -13.43 21.98 -10.53
N GLU A 127 -13.66 21.30 -9.41
CA GLU A 127 -13.22 21.72 -8.07
C GLU A 127 -11.83 21.17 -7.71
N VAL A 128 -11.54 19.92 -8.11
CA VAL A 128 -10.30 19.21 -7.77
C VAL A 128 -9.43 19.06 -9.01
N LYS A 129 -8.19 19.57 -8.95
CA LYS A 129 -7.19 19.42 -10.03
C LYS A 129 -6.11 18.44 -9.62
N ASN A 130 -5.85 17.47 -10.48
CA ASN A 130 -4.72 16.55 -10.28
C ASN A 130 -3.38 17.23 -10.60
N VAL A 131 -2.32 16.72 -10.01
CA VAL A 131 -0.94 17.18 -10.22
C VAL A 131 -0.17 16.17 -11.07
N TYR A 132 -0.18 14.90 -10.71
CA TYR A 132 0.51 13.79 -11.38
C TYR A 132 1.92 14.14 -11.89
N GLN A 133 2.72 14.84 -11.09
CA GLN A 133 4.11 15.14 -11.44
C GLN A 133 4.96 13.87 -11.52
N PHE A 134 4.60 12.87 -10.72
CA PHE A 134 5.20 11.54 -10.73
C PHE A 134 4.20 10.49 -11.24
N ASN A 135 4.72 9.32 -11.61
CA ASN A 135 4.03 8.04 -11.51
C ASN A 135 4.69 7.22 -10.39
N SER A 136 4.11 6.08 -10.02
CA SER A 136 4.61 5.27 -8.89
C SER A 136 6.10 4.89 -9.02
N ARG A 137 6.60 4.59 -10.22
CA ARG A 137 8.01 4.25 -10.47
C ARG A 137 8.93 5.45 -10.22
N LYS A 138 8.60 6.60 -10.81
CA LYS A 138 9.36 7.85 -10.60
C LYS A 138 9.31 8.29 -9.14
N LEU A 139 8.18 8.10 -8.46
CA LEU A 139 8.05 8.38 -7.03
C LEU A 139 8.99 7.49 -6.22
N ALA A 140 9.03 6.18 -6.49
CA ALA A 140 9.94 5.26 -5.82
C ALA A 140 11.41 5.64 -6.03
N GLN A 141 11.83 5.90 -7.28
CA GLN A 141 13.17 6.38 -7.58
C GLN A 141 13.52 7.67 -6.81
N TYR A 142 12.57 8.59 -6.74
CA TYR A 142 12.76 9.85 -6.02
C TYR A 142 12.96 9.61 -4.52
N ILE A 143 12.12 8.77 -3.88
CA ILE A 143 12.24 8.43 -2.46
C ILE A 143 13.63 7.83 -2.17
N VAL A 144 14.05 6.86 -2.97
CA VAL A 144 15.37 6.22 -2.83
C VAL A 144 16.50 7.23 -3.01
N SER A 145 16.36 8.19 -3.91
CA SER A 145 17.40 9.21 -4.18
C SER A 145 17.61 10.21 -3.04
N LEU A 146 16.66 10.34 -2.12
CA LEU A 146 16.78 11.24 -0.96
C LEU A 146 17.68 10.68 0.14
N ALA A 147 18.07 9.41 0.06
CA ALA A 147 18.80 8.72 1.12
C ALA A 147 20.26 8.48 0.79
N GLY A 148 21.12 8.50 1.80
CA GLY A 148 22.54 8.22 1.72
C GLY A 148 23.42 9.23 2.44
N GLU A 149 24.73 9.00 2.44
CA GLU A 149 25.69 9.92 3.05
C GLU A 149 25.63 11.32 2.39
N GLY A 150 25.47 12.33 3.20
CA GLY A 150 25.34 13.72 2.73
C GLY A 150 24.01 14.03 2.02
N ARG A 151 23.05 13.11 2.07
CA ARG A 151 21.70 13.30 1.54
C ARG A 151 20.73 13.75 2.63
N GLU A 152 19.49 14.04 2.21
CA GLU A 152 18.44 14.55 3.09
C GLU A 152 17.97 13.53 4.15
N MET A 153 18.08 12.22 3.85
CA MET A 153 17.75 11.14 4.77
C MET A 153 18.98 10.24 4.98
N PRO A 154 19.34 9.91 6.23
CA PRO A 154 20.48 9.04 6.53
C PRO A 154 20.38 7.64 5.97
N SER A 155 19.16 7.07 5.92
CA SER A 155 18.90 5.73 5.39
C SER A 155 17.71 5.73 4.43
N VAL A 156 17.59 4.67 3.63
CA VAL A 156 16.49 4.50 2.66
C VAL A 156 15.21 4.13 3.39
N MET A 157 14.11 4.76 3.02
CA MET A 157 12.77 4.27 3.36
C MET A 157 12.45 3.00 2.57
N THR A 158 11.73 2.06 3.18
CA THR A 158 11.22 0.89 2.49
C THR A 158 10.05 1.29 1.60
N VAL A 159 10.24 1.21 0.29
CA VAL A 159 9.20 1.55 -0.68
C VAL A 159 8.54 0.28 -1.16
N LEU A 160 7.23 0.17 -0.96
CA LEU A 160 6.41 -0.89 -1.54
C LEU A 160 5.60 -0.34 -2.71
N GLY A 161 5.19 -1.23 -3.60
CA GLY A 161 4.32 -0.93 -4.72
C GLY A 161 3.03 -1.73 -4.67
N ALA A 162 2.08 -1.39 -5.53
CA ALA A 162 0.88 -2.21 -5.75
C ALA A 162 1.07 -3.17 -6.94
N LEU A 163 0.47 -4.36 -6.83
CA LEU A 163 0.43 -5.36 -7.89
C LEU A 163 -1.02 -5.83 -8.10
N ASN A 164 -1.53 -5.67 -9.31
CA ASN A 164 -2.88 -6.10 -9.66
C ASN A 164 -2.88 -7.53 -10.22
N LEU A 165 -3.22 -8.50 -9.39
CA LEU A 165 -3.34 -9.91 -9.79
C LEU A 165 -4.51 -10.19 -10.74
N ASN A 166 -5.46 -9.27 -10.86
CA ASN A 166 -6.63 -9.36 -11.73
C ASN A 166 -6.49 -8.53 -13.02
N ALA A 167 -5.26 -8.09 -13.35
CA ALA A 167 -5.03 -7.32 -14.57
C ALA A 167 -5.41 -8.12 -15.81
N ARG A 168 -6.15 -7.50 -16.75
CA ARG A 168 -6.59 -8.14 -18.02
C ARG A 168 -5.42 -8.77 -18.80
N ASN A 169 -4.24 -8.14 -18.78
CA ASN A 169 -3.00 -8.70 -19.31
C ASN A 169 -1.97 -8.78 -18.18
N PHE A 170 -1.96 -9.93 -17.52
CA PHE A 170 -1.11 -10.13 -16.36
C PHE A 170 0.39 -10.16 -16.72
N ASP A 171 0.78 -10.61 -17.92
CA ASP A 171 2.18 -10.59 -18.33
C ASP A 171 2.74 -9.17 -18.44
N VAL A 172 1.90 -8.21 -18.85
CA VAL A 172 2.26 -6.79 -18.84
C VAL A 172 2.40 -6.28 -17.40
N GLU A 173 1.48 -6.66 -16.51
CA GLU A 173 1.55 -6.25 -15.10
C GLU A 173 2.78 -6.83 -14.40
N LEU A 174 3.11 -8.08 -14.69
CA LEU A 174 4.30 -8.75 -14.14
C LEU A 174 5.61 -8.09 -14.63
N ARG A 175 5.69 -7.72 -15.92
CA ARG A 175 6.83 -6.92 -16.42
C ARG A 175 6.94 -5.57 -15.71
N ARG A 176 5.81 -4.89 -15.49
CA ARG A 176 5.78 -3.64 -14.72
C ARG A 176 6.25 -3.85 -13.28
N ALA A 177 5.93 -5.00 -12.66
CA ALA A 177 6.43 -5.32 -11.32
C ALA A 177 7.96 -5.45 -11.32
N VAL A 178 8.56 -6.11 -12.33
CA VAL A 178 10.03 -6.16 -12.50
C VAL A 178 10.60 -4.74 -12.65
N GLU A 179 10.03 -3.91 -13.53
CA GLU A 179 10.45 -2.52 -13.70
C GLU A 179 10.34 -1.71 -12.39
N LYS A 180 9.32 -1.97 -11.57
CA LYS A 180 9.16 -1.34 -10.25
C LYS A 180 10.28 -1.73 -9.29
N LEU A 181 10.72 -2.99 -9.28
CA LEU A 181 11.87 -3.41 -8.45
C LEU A 181 13.16 -2.68 -8.87
N GLU A 182 13.37 -2.45 -10.17
CA GLU A 182 14.52 -1.71 -10.68
C GLU A 182 14.55 -0.24 -10.21
N THR A 183 13.42 0.30 -9.79
CA THR A 183 13.32 1.65 -9.21
C THR A 183 13.64 1.70 -7.72
N GLY A 184 13.95 0.55 -7.10
CA GLY A 184 14.23 0.44 -5.67
C GLY A 184 13.02 0.08 -4.81
N MET A 185 11.88 -0.31 -5.40
CA MET A 185 10.81 -0.91 -4.62
C MET A 185 11.27 -2.24 -4.03
N TRP A 186 10.91 -2.48 -2.78
CA TRP A 186 11.34 -3.64 -2.02
C TRP A 186 10.34 -4.81 -2.11
N GLY A 187 9.07 -4.51 -2.37
CA GLY A 187 8.02 -5.51 -2.43
C GLY A 187 6.68 -4.94 -2.89
N PHE A 188 5.64 -5.78 -2.80
CA PHE A 188 4.32 -5.44 -3.31
C PHE A 188 3.20 -5.82 -2.33
N LEU A 189 2.18 -4.95 -2.26
CA LEU A 189 0.86 -5.30 -1.79
C LEU A 189 0.00 -5.66 -3.01
N THR A 190 -0.69 -6.81 -2.96
CA THR A 190 -1.55 -7.21 -4.08
C THR A 190 -2.99 -6.76 -3.87
N GLN A 191 -3.74 -6.71 -4.96
CA GLN A 191 -5.20 -6.69 -4.86
C GLN A 191 -5.70 -7.98 -4.20
N PRO A 192 -6.92 -7.99 -3.61
CA PRO A 192 -7.49 -9.18 -2.99
C PRO A 192 -7.52 -10.39 -3.90
N VAL A 193 -7.16 -11.55 -3.33
CA VAL A 193 -7.13 -12.84 -4.03
C VAL A 193 -8.49 -13.52 -3.80
N LEU A 194 -9.44 -13.29 -4.71
CA LEU A 194 -10.81 -13.80 -4.65
C LEU A 194 -11.19 -14.61 -5.90
N SER A 195 -10.21 -15.05 -6.69
CA SER A 195 -10.42 -15.88 -7.86
C SER A 195 -9.30 -16.91 -8.04
N ALA A 196 -9.60 -18.03 -8.68
CA ALA A 196 -8.61 -19.04 -9.04
C ALA A 196 -7.50 -18.45 -9.91
N GLN A 197 -7.86 -17.56 -10.84
CA GLN A 197 -6.88 -16.89 -11.70
C GLN A 197 -5.92 -16.00 -10.90
N ALA A 198 -6.41 -15.28 -9.89
CA ALA A 198 -5.55 -14.47 -9.02
C ALA A 198 -4.55 -15.33 -8.24
N VAL A 199 -4.95 -16.53 -7.81
CA VAL A 199 -4.04 -17.51 -7.16
C VAL A 199 -2.93 -17.94 -8.13
N GLU A 200 -3.25 -18.29 -9.37
CA GLU A 200 -2.25 -18.68 -10.36
C GLU A 200 -1.32 -17.51 -10.71
N ASN A 201 -1.87 -16.30 -10.84
CA ASN A 201 -1.08 -15.09 -11.05
C ASN A 201 -0.15 -14.78 -9.87
N LEU A 202 -0.57 -15.04 -8.64
CA LEU A 202 0.27 -14.90 -7.45
C LEU A 202 1.43 -15.91 -7.47
N LYS A 203 1.17 -17.19 -7.82
CA LYS A 203 2.22 -18.21 -7.97
C LYS A 203 3.24 -17.79 -9.02
N LYS A 204 2.77 -17.39 -10.21
CA LYS A 204 3.61 -16.90 -11.31
C LYS A 204 4.45 -15.69 -10.88
N THR A 205 3.88 -14.79 -10.08
CA THR A 205 4.61 -13.65 -9.51
C THR A 205 5.77 -14.13 -8.64
N ARG A 206 5.51 -15.05 -7.71
CA ARG A 206 6.54 -15.60 -6.82
C ARG A 206 7.66 -16.29 -7.59
N GLU A 207 7.31 -17.09 -8.59
CA GLU A 207 8.29 -17.75 -9.46
C GLU A 207 9.15 -16.74 -10.23
N THR A 208 8.54 -15.69 -10.78
CA THR A 208 9.25 -14.69 -11.59
C THR A 208 10.12 -13.77 -10.74
N LEU A 209 9.62 -13.28 -9.61
CA LEU A 209 10.33 -12.30 -8.78
C LEU A 209 11.27 -12.98 -7.77
N GLY A 210 10.97 -14.21 -7.34
CA GLY A 210 11.78 -14.95 -6.37
C GLY A 210 11.99 -14.15 -5.08
N GLU A 211 13.20 -14.24 -4.54
CA GLU A 211 13.58 -13.52 -3.32
C GLU A 211 13.87 -12.02 -3.52
N ARG A 212 13.81 -11.55 -4.77
CA ARG A 212 14.04 -10.13 -5.09
C ARG A 212 12.92 -9.21 -4.59
N ALA A 213 11.75 -9.77 -4.29
CA ALA A 213 10.61 -9.00 -3.81
C ALA A 213 9.86 -9.73 -2.69
N LYS A 214 9.43 -8.98 -1.69
CA LYS A 214 8.45 -9.48 -0.73
C LYS A 214 7.04 -9.19 -1.21
N ILE A 215 6.13 -10.16 -1.05
CA ILE A 215 4.76 -10.06 -1.56
C ILE A 215 3.80 -10.25 -0.38
N LEU A 216 2.98 -9.22 -0.14
CA LEU A 216 1.87 -9.27 0.80
C LEU A 216 0.59 -9.50 -0.01
N ALA A 217 0.06 -10.72 0.08
CA ALA A 217 -1.16 -11.09 -0.63
C ALA A 217 -2.38 -10.47 0.05
N GLY A 218 -3.18 -9.75 -0.72
CA GLY A 218 -4.42 -9.14 -0.25
C GLY A 218 -5.49 -10.19 0.06
N ILE A 219 -6.12 -10.07 1.22
CA ILE A 219 -7.28 -10.87 1.63
C ILE A 219 -8.38 -9.90 2.03
N LEU A 220 -9.55 -10.03 1.43
CA LEU A 220 -10.73 -9.26 1.78
C LEU A 220 -11.84 -10.26 2.14
N PRO A 221 -12.29 -10.29 3.41
CA PRO A 221 -13.36 -11.19 3.82
C PRO A 221 -14.66 -10.89 3.08
N VAL A 222 -15.20 -11.89 2.41
CA VAL A 222 -16.57 -11.83 1.87
C VAL A 222 -17.51 -12.13 3.01
N VAL A 223 -18.50 -11.27 3.24
CA VAL A 223 -19.42 -11.36 4.38
C VAL A 223 -20.86 -11.64 3.97
N SER A 224 -21.23 -11.44 2.70
CA SER A 224 -22.54 -11.75 2.13
C SER A 224 -22.46 -11.82 0.61
N GLN A 225 -23.50 -12.37 -0.04
CA GLN A 225 -23.62 -12.38 -1.50
C GLN A 225 -23.65 -10.96 -2.06
N ARG A 226 -24.42 -10.07 -1.45
CA ARG A 226 -24.48 -8.65 -1.85
C ARG A 226 -23.09 -7.98 -1.77
N ASN A 227 -22.31 -8.27 -0.73
CA ASN A 227 -20.96 -7.76 -0.58
C ASN A 227 -20.03 -8.29 -1.68
N ALA A 228 -20.10 -9.58 -2.01
CA ALA A 228 -19.33 -10.17 -3.10
C ALA A 228 -19.65 -9.55 -4.46
N ILE A 229 -20.94 -9.40 -4.78
CA ILE A 229 -21.43 -8.75 -6.01
C ILE A 229 -20.99 -7.28 -6.07
N PHE A 230 -21.05 -6.54 -4.96
CA PHE A 230 -20.57 -5.17 -4.88
C PHE A 230 -19.07 -5.10 -5.19
N MET A 231 -18.26 -5.98 -4.60
CA MET A 231 -16.80 -6.02 -4.87
C MET A 231 -16.50 -6.30 -6.33
N GLU A 232 -17.22 -7.23 -6.96
CA GLU A 232 -17.04 -7.58 -8.38
C GLU A 232 -17.38 -6.40 -9.30
N ASN A 233 -18.48 -5.70 -9.04
CA ASN A 233 -19.01 -4.71 -9.97
C ASN A 233 -18.49 -3.28 -9.75
N GLU A 234 -18.23 -2.92 -8.50
CA GLU A 234 -17.98 -1.52 -8.11
C GLU A 234 -16.52 -1.24 -7.71
N VAL A 235 -15.73 -2.30 -7.40
CA VAL A 235 -14.36 -2.09 -6.94
C VAL A 235 -13.36 -2.43 -8.02
N ASN A 236 -12.77 -1.41 -8.61
CA ASN A 236 -11.78 -1.57 -9.67
C ASN A 236 -10.58 -2.45 -9.23
N GLY A 237 -10.25 -3.43 -10.08
CA GLY A 237 -9.09 -4.31 -9.84
C GLY A 237 -9.38 -5.50 -8.93
N ILE A 238 -10.59 -5.64 -8.39
CA ILE A 238 -11.04 -6.85 -7.72
C ILE A 238 -11.83 -7.70 -8.73
N HIS A 239 -11.62 -9.00 -8.67
CA HIS A 239 -12.43 -10.01 -9.35
C HIS A 239 -12.79 -11.10 -8.35
N VAL A 240 -14.08 -11.40 -8.26
CA VAL A 240 -14.65 -12.41 -7.35
C VAL A 240 -15.24 -13.54 -8.18
N ASP A 241 -14.69 -14.74 -8.06
CA ASP A 241 -15.22 -15.92 -8.78
C ASP A 241 -16.69 -16.18 -8.42
N ASP A 242 -17.49 -16.56 -9.41
CA ASP A 242 -18.91 -16.94 -9.25
C ASP A 242 -19.10 -17.98 -8.16
N ALA A 243 -18.18 -18.93 -8.04
CA ALA A 243 -18.21 -19.95 -7.00
C ALA A 243 -18.15 -19.36 -5.57
N ILE A 244 -17.51 -18.20 -5.38
CA ILE A 244 -17.51 -17.51 -4.09
C ILE A 244 -18.84 -16.81 -3.89
N ILE A 245 -19.37 -16.13 -4.91
CA ILE A 245 -20.66 -15.42 -4.85
C ILE A 245 -21.78 -16.42 -4.50
N GLN A 246 -21.80 -17.58 -5.15
CA GLN A 246 -22.80 -18.63 -4.92
C GLN A 246 -22.75 -19.22 -3.50
N ARG A 247 -21.56 -19.27 -2.86
CA ARG A 247 -21.45 -19.78 -1.47
C ARG A 247 -22.25 -18.98 -0.45
N PHE A 248 -22.56 -17.73 -0.75
CA PHE A 248 -23.32 -16.83 0.12
C PHE A 248 -24.80 -16.71 -0.31
N GLU A 249 -25.24 -17.47 -1.32
CA GLU A 249 -26.64 -17.44 -1.75
C GLU A 249 -27.54 -17.94 -0.64
N GLY A 250 -28.55 -17.12 -0.27
CA GLY A 250 -29.49 -17.43 0.80
C GLY A 250 -28.94 -17.30 2.23
N LEU A 251 -27.75 -16.71 2.40
CA LEU A 251 -27.11 -16.47 3.71
C LEU A 251 -27.12 -14.99 4.12
N ASP A 252 -27.86 -14.14 3.44
CA ASP A 252 -27.97 -12.69 3.72
C ASP A 252 -28.90 -12.39 4.91
#